data_7adb7a2d813ae512d845044956ee5f74
#
_entry.id   7adb7a2d813ae512d845044956ee5f74
#
_cell.length_a   1.000
_cell.length_b   1.000
_cell.length_c   1.000
_cell.angle_alpha   90.00
_cell.angle_beta   90.00
_cell.angle_gamma   90.00
#
_symmetry.space_group_name_H-M   'P 1'
#
loop_
_entity.id
_entity.type
_entity.pdbx_description
1 polymer ?
#
loop_
_entity_poly.entity_id
_entity_poly.type
_entity_poly.pdbx_seq_one_letter_code
_entity_poly.pdbx_strand_id
1 'polypeptide(L)'
;HHNLRNTPWLHRRVDVDYNGWWMCLIPTTVIKEIGLSLPLFLKWDDAEYGLRAKAAGFATVSFPGAGVWHVSWTDKDDSVGWQAYYHERNRLITALLHSPFDKGGRVLLESLFLDVKHTLSMQYYTEAGRLMALEDLLSGPEHLHPSLSQRLPVIRAMAKEYPESQVKPNVDDFPAIQTKKPPFRGRRAFASPGYKKLASWTAKTVARQLLKPVSEEAKAHPQIQLNYGETNWWTLSKFDSALATNAEGTGLFWYRRDPEQLKSKLAQAAKLHVQLVTGWDKLREQYRSKAAEVASYDAWAKTFAEHTDSELTR
;
A
#
# COMPACT_ATOMS: atom_id res chain seq x y z
N HIS A 1 -5.09 -16.97 -14.62
CA HIS A 1 -6.16 -17.85 -14.13
C HIS A 1 -5.68 -19.29 -14.18
N HIS A 2 -5.55 -19.95 -13.02
CA HIS A 2 -5.22 -21.35 -12.95
C HIS A 2 -6.51 -22.17 -13.08
N ASN A 3 -6.61 -22.96 -14.12
CA ASN A 3 -7.68 -23.94 -14.24
C ASN A 3 -7.33 -25.13 -13.33
N LEU A 4 -8.14 -25.39 -12.31
CA LEU A 4 -7.91 -26.46 -11.34
C LEU A 4 -7.70 -27.81 -12.03
N ARG A 5 -8.43 -28.14 -13.11
CA ARG A 5 -8.26 -29.40 -13.87
C ARG A 5 -6.86 -29.57 -14.44
N ASN A 6 -6.21 -28.44 -14.80
CA ASN A 6 -4.88 -28.44 -15.42
C ASN A 6 -3.76 -28.08 -14.42
N THR A 7 -4.06 -28.10 -13.12
CA THR A 7 -3.13 -27.68 -12.06
C THR A 7 -2.98 -28.76 -11.00
N PRO A 8 -2.34 -29.92 -11.32
CA PRO A 8 -2.27 -31.10 -10.41
C PRO A 8 -1.66 -30.81 -9.06
N TRP A 9 -0.76 -29.81 -8.95
CA TRP A 9 -0.14 -29.42 -7.68
C TRP A 9 -1.12 -28.79 -6.69
N LEU A 10 -2.29 -28.32 -7.12
CA LEU A 10 -3.36 -27.84 -6.25
C LEU A 10 -4.29 -28.97 -5.77
N HIS A 11 -4.09 -30.23 -6.24
CA HIS A 11 -4.89 -31.38 -5.86
C HIS A 11 -4.28 -32.18 -4.71
N ARG A 12 -3.29 -31.65 -4.05
CA ARG A 12 -2.61 -32.25 -2.91
C ARG A 12 -2.42 -31.25 -1.77
N ARG A 13 -2.11 -31.71 -0.57
CA ARG A 13 -1.64 -30.85 0.52
C ARG A 13 -0.42 -30.06 0.05
N VAL A 14 -0.43 -28.76 0.34
CA VAL A 14 0.70 -27.86 0.09
C VAL A 14 1.07 -27.20 1.42
N ASP A 15 2.32 -27.38 1.84
CA ASP A 15 2.88 -26.67 2.98
C ASP A 15 3.33 -25.28 2.51
N VAL A 16 2.91 -24.25 3.25
CA VAL A 16 3.15 -22.84 2.91
C VAL A 16 3.72 -22.09 4.11
N ASP A 17 4.31 -20.93 3.89
CA ASP A 17 4.83 -20.10 4.98
C ASP A 17 3.71 -19.41 5.76
N TYR A 18 2.66 -19.03 5.04
CA TYR A 18 1.41 -18.48 5.58
C TYR A 18 0.29 -18.67 4.55
N ASN A 19 -0.95 -18.44 4.93
CA ASN A 19 -2.09 -18.38 4.02
C ASN A 19 -2.98 -17.18 4.36
N GLY A 20 -3.70 -16.69 3.35
CA GLY A 20 -4.65 -15.59 3.52
C GLY A 20 -5.82 -15.97 4.43
N TRP A 21 -6.27 -15.04 5.26
CA TRP A 21 -7.35 -15.28 6.22
C TRP A 21 -8.76 -15.13 5.65
N TRP A 22 -8.94 -15.36 4.37
CA TRP A 22 -10.29 -15.50 3.81
C TRP A 22 -11.03 -16.71 4.37
N MET A 23 -10.29 -17.80 4.63
CA MET A 23 -10.72 -18.95 5.40
C MET A 23 -9.47 -19.63 5.97
N CYS A 24 -9.31 -19.58 7.28
CA CYS A 24 -8.19 -20.18 7.99
C CYS A 24 -8.67 -20.81 9.28
N LEU A 25 -8.34 -22.09 9.51
CA LEU A 25 -8.56 -22.77 10.77
C LEU A 25 -7.28 -22.72 11.60
N ILE A 26 -7.32 -22.02 12.72
CA ILE A 26 -6.19 -21.92 13.65
C ILE A 26 -6.54 -22.68 14.94
N PRO A 27 -5.81 -23.74 15.27
CA PRO A 27 -6.00 -24.45 16.54
C PRO A 27 -5.77 -23.53 17.73
N THR A 28 -6.61 -23.60 18.75
CA THR A 28 -6.49 -22.75 19.95
C THR A 28 -5.17 -22.96 20.71
N THR A 29 -4.53 -24.11 20.56
CA THR A 29 -3.18 -24.39 21.08
C THR A 29 -2.14 -23.45 20.48
N VAL A 30 -2.24 -23.13 19.18
CA VAL A 30 -1.36 -22.17 18.52
C VAL A 30 -1.56 -20.77 19.14
N ILE A 31 -2.81 -20.35 19.28
CA ILE A 31 -3.13 -19.04 19.88
C ILE A 31 -2.60 -18.91 21.31
N LYS A 32 -2.73 -20.00 22.11
CA LYS A 32 -2.24 -20.02 23.49
C LYS A 32 -0.72 -19.92 23.57
N GLU A 33 0.00 -20.45 22.59
CA GLU A 33 1.46 -20.48 22.58
C GLU A 33 2.08 -19.20 22.03
N ILE A 34 1.56 -18.69 20.89
CA ILE A 34 2.17 -17.53 20.20
C ILE A 34 1.40 -16.22 20.41
N GLY A 35 0.28 -16.24 21.13
CA GLY A 35 -0.58 -15.08 21.36
C GLY A 35 -1.57 -14.81 20.21
N LEU A 36 -2.28 -13.72 20.32
CA LEU A 36 -3.24 -13.22 19.33
C LEU A 36 -2.51 -12.57 18.14
N SER A 37 -3.25 -12.17 17.10
CA SER A 37 -2.68 -11.38 16.01
C SER A 37 -2.13 -10.05 16.52
N LEU A 38 -1.10 -9.52 15.86
CA LEU A 38 -0.73 -8.12 16.05
C LEU A 38 -1.85 -7.20 15.54
N PRO A 39 -2.03 -6.00 16.12
CA PRO A 39 -3.06 -5.06 15.70
C PRO A 39 -2.65 -4.33 14.40
N LEU A 40 -2.43 -5.09 13.35
CA LEU A 40 -1.98 -4.58 12.06
C LEU A 40 -3.14 -4.01 11.23
N PHE A 41 -4.33 -4.56 11.38
CA PHE A 41 -5.54 -4.21 10.63
C PHE A 41 -5.39 -4.36 9.10
N LEU A 42 -6.22 -5.21 8.53
CA LEU A 42 -6.52 -5.35 7.10
C LEU A 42 -5.42 -5.95 6.21
N LYS A 43 -4.15 -5.64 6.37
CA LYS A 43 -3.06 -6.07 5.47
C LYS A 43 -1.89 -6.64 6.26
N TRP A 44 -1.30 -7.74 5.76
CA TRP A 44 -0.12 -8.39 6.32
C TRP A 44 -0.32 -9.03 7.70
N ASP A 45 -1.50 -8.93 8.28
CA ASP A 45 -1.89 -9.55 9.53
C ASP A 45 -1.81 -11.08 9.45
N ASP A 46 -2.33 -11.65 8.37
CA ASP A 46 -2.26 -13.05 8.03
C ASP A 46 -0.82 -13.55 7.80
N ALA A 47 -0.04 -12.77 7.05
CA ALA A 47 1.35 -13.09 6.76
C ALA A 47 2.23 -13.05 8.03
N GLU A 48 2.09 -12.00 8.84
CA GLU A 48 2.83 -11.87 10.10
C GLU A 48 2.53 -13.05 11.03
N TYR A 49 1.24 -13.33 11.25
CA TYR A 49 0.82 -14.41 12.14
C TYR A 49 1.30 -15.78 11.67
N GLY A 50 1.18 -16.07 10.37
CA GLY A 50 1.65 -17.32 9.78
C GLY A 50 3.16 -17.51 9.91
N LEU A 51 3.94 -16.45 9.68
CA LEU A 51 5.40 -16.48 9.85
C LEU A 51 5.79 -16.70 11.33
N ARG A 52 5.08 -16.08 12.27
CA ARG A 52 5.28 -16.27 13.71
C ARG A 52 4.92 -17.68 14.14
N ALA A 53 3.81 -18.25 13.66
CA ALA A 53 3.43 -19.63 13.88
C ALA A 53 4.49 -20.60 13.34
N LYS A 54 4.99 -20.37 12.13
CA LYS A 54 6.07 -21.16 11.54
C LYS A 54 7.35 -21.11 12.38
N ALA A 55 7.74 -19.94 12.88
CA ALA A 55 8.90 -19.77 13.74
C ALA A 55 8.77 -20.54 15.08
N ALA A 56 7.54 -20.72 15.58
CA ALA A 56 7.20 -21.53 16.73
C ALA A 56 7.07 -23.06 16.42
N GLY A 57 7.30 -23.46 15.16
CA GLY A 57 7.27 -24.88 14.77
C GLY A 57 5.90 -25.38 14.26
N PHE A 58 4.89 -24.52 14.13
CA PHE A 58 3.60 -24.90 13.58
C PHE A 58 3.60 -24.85 12.06
N ALA A 59 3.13 -25.92 11.42
CA ALA A 59 3.00 -25.99 9.98
C ALA A 59 1.71 -25.30 9.53
N THR A 60 1.81 -24.46 8.49
CA THR A 60 0.65 -23.94 7.76
C THR A 60 0.45 -24.75 6.50
N VAL A 61 -0.76 -25.27 6.28
CA VAL A 61 -1.07 -26.15 5.16
C VAL A 61 -2.32 -25.69 4.42
N SER A 62 -2.29 -25.81 3.10
CA SER A 62 -3.45 -25.65 2.24
C SER A 62 -3.96 -27.04 1.82
N PHE A 63 -5.26 -27.30 2.03
CA PHE A 63 -5.89 -28.55 1.65
C PHE A 63 -6.64 -28.42 0.33
N PRO A 64 -6.58 -29.46 -0.55
CA PRO A 64 -7.46 -29.54 -1.69
C PRO A 64 -8.93 -29.64 -1.25
N GLY A 65 -9.82 -29.01 -2.01
CA GLY A 65 -11.25 -29.00 -1.70
C GLY A 65 -11.70 -27.92 -0.69
N ALA A 66 -10.77 -27.33 0.07
CA ALA A 66 -11.06 -26.12 0.84
C ALA A 66 -10.99 -24.90 -0.09
N GLY A 67 -12.09 -24.21 -0.27
CA GLY A 67 -12.16 -23.09 -1.21
C GLY A 67 -13.11 -21.99 -0.77
N VAL A 68 -12.78 -20.78 -1.17
CA VAL A 68 -13.59 -19.58 -0.96
C VAL A 68 -13.76 -18.84 -2.29
N TRP A 69 -14.86 -18.14 -2.45
CA TRP A 69 -15.05 -17.17 -3.53
C TRP A 69 -14.60 -15.81 -3.04
N HIS A 70 -13.73 -15.19 -3.78
CA HIS A 70 -13.18 -13.89 -3.43
C HIS A 70 -13.22 -12.97 -4.65
N VAL A 71 -13.52 -11.69 -4.44
CA VAL A 71 -13.49 -10.67 -5.49
C VAL A 71 -12.08 -10.61 -6.11
N SER A 72 -12.03 -10.60 -7.44
CA SER A 72 -10.75 -10.57 -8.16
C SER A 72 -9.94 -9.32 -7.80
N TRP A 73 -8.63 -9.47 -7.73
CA TRP A 73 -7.69 -8.33 -7.58
C TRP A 73 -7.71 -7.38 -8.78
N THR A 74 -8.26 -7.81 -9.92
CA THR A 74 -8.44 -6.96 -11.10
C THR A 74 -9.57 -5.96 -10.96
N ASP A 75 -10.47 -6.20 -10.01
CA ASP A 75 -11.69 -5.41 -9.84
C ASP A 75 -11.60 -4.47 -8.62
N LYS A 76 -10.42 -4.32 -8.05
CA LYS A 76 -10.13 -3.41 -6.94
C LYS A 76 -8.68 -2.96 -6.96
N ASP A 77 -8.43 -1.76 -6.45
CA ASP A 77 -7.07 -1.21 -6.27
C ASP A 77 -6.77 -1.00 -4.79
N ASP A 78 -6.24 -2.05 -4.16
CA ASP A 78 -5.86 -2.02 -2.75
C ASP A 78 -4.52 -1.29 -2.50
N SER A 79 -3.79 -0.96 -3.56
CA SER A 79 -2.47 -0.32 -3.46
C SER A 79 -2.52 1.20 -3.51
N VAL A 80 -3.69 1.77 -3.84
CA VAL A 80 -3.91 3.20 -3.96
C VAL A 80 -4.94 3.67 -2.91
N GLY A 81 -4.82 4.91 -2.49
CA GLY A 81 -5.71 5.50 -1.51
C GLY A 81 -5.37 5.13 -0.07
N TRP A 82 -6.37 5.07 0.80
CA TRP A 82 -6.20 4.91 2.25
C TRP A 82 -5.56 3.59 2.68
N GLN A 83 -5.68 2.53 1.89
CA GLN A 83 -5.09 1.23 2.21
C GLN A 83 -3.56 1.21 2.08
N ALA A 84 -2.98 2.15 1.31
CA ALA A 84 -1.54 2.25 1.12
C ALA A 84 -0.78 2.47 2.43
N TYR A 85 -1.39 3.16 3.40
CA TYR A 85 -0.85 3.30 4.76
C TYR A 85 -0.62 1.92 5.41
N TYR A 86 -1.65 1.08 5.43
CA TYR A 86 -1.56 -0.24 6.05
C TYR A 86 -0.62 -1.18 5.30
N HIS A 87 -0.63 -1.13 3.97
CA HIS A 87 0.32 -1.89 3.18
C HIS A 87 1.77 -1.55 3.49
N GLU A 88 2.09 -0.28 3.61
CA GLU A 88 3.46 0.16 3.88
C GLU A 88 3.88 -0.17 5.30
N ARG A 89 3.11 0.29 6.30
CA ARG A 89 3.41 0.09 7.71
C ARG A 89 3.57 -1.40 8.04
N ASN A 90 2.58 -2.19 7.68
CA ASN A 90 2.50 -3.57 8.12
C ASN A 90 3.52 -4.46 7.41
N ARG A 91 3.81 -4.19 6.13
CA ARG A 91 4.88 -4.86 5.40
C ARG A 91 6.25 -4.66 6.06
N LEU A 92 6.54 -3.43 6.46
CA LEU A 92 7.80 -3.11 7.13
C LEU A 92 7.87 -3.69 8.55
N ILE A 93 6.77 -3.69 9.32
CA ILE A 93 6.69 -4.37 10.61
C ILE A 93 6.95 -5.87 10.45
N THR A 94 6.29 -6.51 9.48
CA THR A 94 6.52 -7.94 9.20
C THR A 94 8.00 -8.21 8.83
N ALA A 95 8.63 -7.30 8.07
CA ALA A 95 10.04 -7.43 7.74
C ALA A 95 10.96 -7.22 8.97
N LEU A 96 10.67 -6.27 9.86
CA LEU A 96 11.39 -6.06 11.12
C LEU A 96 11.35 -7.31 12.01
N LEU A 97 10.20 -7.97 12.08
CA LEU A 97 10.00 -9.14 12.93
C LEU A 97 10.65 -10.40 12.33
N HIS A 98 10.45 -10.66 11.04
CA HIS A 98 10.68 -11.98 10.46
C HIS A 98 11.74 -12.03 9.36
N SER A 99 12.20 -10.90 8.80
CA SER A 99 13.20 -10.97 7.73
C SER A 99 14.52 -11.59 8.22
N PRO A 100 15.02 -12.61 7.52
CA PRO A 100 16.35 -13.17 7.81
C PRO A 100 17.50 -12.33 7.25
N PHE A 101 17.20 -11.34 6.40
CA PHE A 101 18.20 -10.53 5.71
C PHE A 101 18.59 -9.30 6.53
N ASP A 102 19.84 -8.88 6.35
CA ASP A 102 20.29 -7.62 6.89
C ASP A 102 19.42 -6.46 6.38
N LYS A 103 19.04 -5.56 7.29
CA LYS A 103 18.16 -4.41 7.03
C LYS A 103 16.91 -4.74 6.21
N GLY A 104 16.33 -5.93 6.45
CA GLY A 104 15.14 -6.39 5.74
C GLY A 104 15.37 -6.77 4.26
N GLY A 105 16.61 -6.81 3.78
CA GLY A 105 16.94 -7.13 2.41
C GLY A 105 16.48 -6.04 1.43
N ARG A 106 15.70 -6.42 0.41
CA ARG A 106 15.24 -5.48 -0.63
C ARG A 106 14.03 -4.64 -0.23
N VAL A 107 13.39 -4.93 0.91
CA VAL A 107 12.12 -4.30 1.29
C VAL A 107 12.21 -2.76 1.37
N LEU A 108 13.33 -2.22 1.85
CA LEU A 108 13.53 -0.77 1.95
C LEU A 108 13.70 -0.10 0.59
N LEU A 109 14.43 -0.75 -0.32
CA LEU A 109 14.57 -0.25 -1.69
C LEU A 109 13.22 -0.28 -2.43
N GLU A 110 12.44 -1.34 -2.23
CA GLU A 110 11.11 -1.46 -2.81
C GLU A 110 10.14 -0.44 -2.23
N SER A 111 10.22 -0.16 -0.92
CA SER A 111 9.45 0.89 -0.25
C SER A 111 9.73 2.26 -0.87
N LEU A 112 11.00 2.67 -0.94
CA LEU A 112 11.39 3.93 -1.57
C LEU A 112 10.98 4.01 -3.04
N PHE A 113 11.09 2.89 -3.79
CA PHE A 113 10.65 2.85 -5.18
C PHE A 113 9.13 3.05 -5.32
N LEU A 114 8.34 2.51 -4.39
CA LEU A 114 6.90 2.72 -4.38
C LEU A 114 6.55 4.18 -4.08
N ASP A 115 7.27 4.84 -3.15
CA ASP A 115 7.07 6.27 -2.88
C ASP A 115 7.36 7.12 -4.12
N VAL A 116 8.49 6.86 -4.79
CA VAL A 116 8.80 7.52 -6.07
C VAL A 116 7.72 7.26 -7.13
N LYS A 117 7.25 6.02 -7.23
CA LYS A 117 6.20 5.61 -8.17
C LYS A 117 4.90 6.39 -7.94
N HIS A 118 4.40 6.44 -6.70
CA HIS A 118 3.15 7.13 -6.38
C HIS A 118 3.28 8.64 -6.57
N THR A 119 4.40 9.22 -6.15
CA THR A 119 4.66 10.65 -6.34
C THR A 119 4.72 11.03 -7.83
N LEU A 120 5.45 10.26 -8.66
CA LEU A 120 5.54 10.52 -10.11
C LEU A 120 4.21 10.31 -10.85
N SER A 121 3.34 9.45 -10.35
CA SER A 121 2.02 9.21 -10.92
C SER A 121 0.93 10.14 -10.37
N MET A 122 1.33 11.20 -9.66
CA MET A 122 0.42 12.23 -9.12
C MET A 122 -0.59 11.67 -8.10
N GLN A 123 -0.25 10.58 -7.43
CA GLN A 123 -1.05 9.93 -6.38
C GLN A 123 -0.62 10.46 -5.01
N TYR A 124 -0.71 11.77 -4.80
CA TYR A 124 -0.15 12.45 -3.62
C TYR A 124 -0.87 12.08 -2.33
N TYR A 125 -2.17 11.79 -2.38
CA TYR A 125 -2.92 11.26 -1.24
C TYR A 125 -2.40 9.89 -0.80
N THR A 126 -2.21 8.98 -1.76
CA THR A 126 -1.63 7.66 -1.52
C THR A 126 -0.25 7.78 -0.90
N GLU A 127 0.58 8.65 -1.46
CA GLU A 127 1.92 8.91 -0.94
C GLU A 127 1.90 9.53 0.46
N ALA A 128 0.98 10.45 0.75
CA ALA A 128 0.83 11.03 2.08
C ALA A 128 0.51 9.94 3.13
N GLY A 129 -0.36 8.99 2.79
CA GLY A 129 -0.65 7.84 3.64
C GLY A 129 0.58 6.95 3.88
N ARG A 130 1.39 6.72 2.86
CA ARG A 130 2.63 5.93 2.96
C ARG A 130 3.68 6.63 3.84
N LEU A 131 3.87 7.94 3.66
CA LEU A 131 4.78 8.73 4.51
C LEU A 131 4.34 8.73 5.97
N MET A 132 3.04 8.88 6.24
CA MET A 132 2.47 8.72 7.59
C MET A 132 2.74 7.32 8.16
N ALA A 133 2.69 6.27 7.34
CA ALA A 133 3.02 4.91 7.75
C ALA A 133 4.48 4.76 8.17
N LEU A 134 5.41 5.42 7.45
CA LEU A 134 6.82 5.45 7.81
C LEU A 134 7.07 6.23 9.12
N GLU A 135 6.37 7.34 9.33
CA GLU A 135 6.45 8.12 10.57
C GLU A 135 5.96 7.30 11.78
N ASP A 136 4.81 6.64 11.65
CA ASP A 136 4.29 5.75 12.69
C ASP A 136 5.23 4.57 12.96
N LEU A 137 5.77 3.94 11.93
CA LEU A 137 6.75 2.86 12.07
C LEU A 137 7.98 3.32 12.87
N LEU A 138 8.51 4.50 12.56
CA LEU A 138 9.69 5.08 13.21
C LEU A 138 9.43 5.49 14.66
N SER A 139 8.17 5.69 15.06
CA SER A 139 7.81 6.01 16.45
C SER A 139 7.92 4.81 17.40
N GLY A 140 8.01 3.58 16.88
CA GLY A 140 8.08 2.36 17.68
C GLY A 140 6.74 1.62 17.81
N PRO A 141 6.70 0.44 18.46
CA PRO A 141 5.53 -0.45 18.45
C PRO A 141 4.34 0.04 19.30
N GLU A 142 4.52 1.03 20.13
CA GLU A 142 3.50 1.55 21.06
C GLU A 142 2.27 2.14 20.33
N HIS A 143 2.45 2.57 19.10
CA HIS A 143 1.35 3.11 18.28
C HIS A 143 0.35 2.05 17.80
N LEU A 144 0.68 0.75 17.87
CA LEU A 144 -0.06 -0.30 17.17
C LEU A 144 -1.52 -0.42 17.64
N HIS A 145 -1.76 -0.58 18.94
CA HIS A 145 -3.12 -0.67 19.48
C HIS A 145 -3.92 0.64 19.32
N PRO A 146 -3.40 1.81 19.67
CA PRO A 146 -4.11 3.07 19.46
C PRO A 146 -4.47 3.33 17.99
N SER A 147 -3.62 2.93 17.06
CA SER A 147 -3.84 3.18 15.65
C SER A 147 -5.03 2.42 15.04
N LEU A 148 -5.52 1.35 15.68
CA LEU A 148 -6.67 0.57 15.19
C LEU A 148 -7.92 1.45 14.99
N SER A 149 -8.23 2.30 15.95
CA SER A 149 -9.38 3.20 15.87
C SER A 149 -9.04 4.59 15.34
N GLN A 150 -7.82 5.07 15.62
CA GLN A 150 -7.48 6.47 15.38
C GLN A 150 -7.01 6.73 13.94
N ARG A 151 -6.32 5.79 13.28
CA ARG A 151 -5.66 6.08 12.00
C ARG A 151 -6.59 6.12 10.80
N LEU A 152 -7.54 5.22 10.69
CA LEU A 152 -8.45 5.21 9.53
C LEU A 152 -9.26 6.50 9.38
N PRO A 153 -9.85 7.07 10.45
CA PRO A 153 -10.51 8.38 10.37
C PRO A 153 -9.59 9.51 9.92
N VAL A 154 -8.35 9.56 10.44
CA VAL A 154 -7.35 10.57 10.05
C VAL A 154 -7.01 10.46 8.57
N ILE A 155 -6.69 9.25 8.09
CA ILE A 155 -6.35 9.01 6.69
C ILE A 155 -7.52 9.39 5.77
N ARG A 156 -8.74 9.02 6.13
CA ARG A 156 -9.94 9.37 5.34
C ARG A 156 -10.21 10.89 5.34
N ALA A 157 -10.01 11.55 6.47
CA ALA A 157 -10.16 13.01 6.55
C ALA A 157 -9.12 13.73 5.68
N MET A 158 -7.87 13.25 5.68
CA MET A 158 -6.79 13.77 4.84
C MET A 158 -7.11 13.73 3.35
N ALA A 159 -7.94 12.80 2.87
CA ALA A 159 -8.36 12.73 1.47
C ALA A 159 -8.97 14.05 0.95
N LYS A 160 -9.61 14.83 1.82
CA LYS A 160 -10.22 16.12 1.46
C LYS A 160 -9.19 17.18 1.01
N GLU A 161 -7.95 17.03 1.44
CA GLU A 161 -6.84 17.94 1.09
C GLU A 161 -6.24 17.64 -0.28
N TYR A 162 -6.58 16.47 -0.85
CA TYR A 162 -6.02 15.98 -2.11
C TYR A 162 -7.10 15.85 -3.18
N PRO A 163 -7.20 16.83 -4.11
CA PRO A 163 -8.24 16.82 -5.15
C PRO A 163 -8.26 15.54 -6.01
N GLU A 164 -7.09 14.92 -6.22
CA GLU A 164 -6.98 13.68 -7.00
C GLU A 164 -7.52 12.44 -6.28
N SER A 165 -7.83 12.53 -4.99
CA SER A 165 -8.49 11.46 -4.23
C SER A 165 -10.01 11.48 -4.37
N GLN A 166 -10.58 12.54 -4.93
CA GLN A 166 -12.02 12.74 -5.05
C GLN A 166 -12.54 12.08 -6.33
N VAL A 167 -13.29 10.99 -6.20
CA VAL A 167 -13.97 10.33 -7.31
C VAL A 167 -15.22 11.13 -7.69
N LYS A 168 -15.41 11.39 -9.00
CA LYS A 168 -16.64 11.93 -9.52
C LYS A 168 -17.26 10.94 -10.51
N PRO A 169 -18.58 10.71 -10.47
CA PRO A 169 -19.22 9.65 -11.24
C PRO A 169 -19.27 9.95 -12.75
N ASN A 170 -19.39 11.23 -13.14
CA ASN A 170 -19.59 11.59 -14.54
C ASN A 170 -18.34 12.27 -15.11
N VAL A 171 -18.02 11.98 -16.36
CA VAL A 171 -16.95 12.66 -17.09
C VAL A 171 -17.24 14.15 -17.27
N ASP A 172 -18.50 14.53 -17.36
CA ASP A 172 -18.96 15.92 -17.51
C ASP A 172 -18.76 16.77 -16.24
N ASP A 173 -18.44 16.13 -15.11
CA ASP A 173 -18.05 16.83 -13.87
C ASP A 173 -16.61 17.37 -13.94
N PHE A 174 -15.89 17.06 -15.01
CA PHE A 174 -14.52 17.50 -15.25
C PHE A 174 -14.42 18.41 -16.49
N PRO A 175 -13.40 19.25 -16.57
CA PRO A 175 -13.12 19.99 -17.80
C PRO A 175 -12.89 19.05 -18.99
N ALA A 176 -13.34 19.46 -20.16
CA ALA A 176 -13.11 18.71 -21.39
C ALA A 176 -11.61 18.43 -21.61
N ILE A 177 -11.32 17.28 -22.21
CA ILE A 177 -9.94 16.93 -22.56
C ILE A 177 -9.37 18.00 -23.53
N GLN A 178 -8.13 18.42 -23.30
CA GLN A 178 -7.48 19.44 -24.13
C GLN A 178 -7.48 19.04 -25.62
N THR A 179 -7.68 20.04 -26.48
CA THR A 179 -7.70 19.85 -27.94
C THR A 179 -6.29 19.72 -28.54
N LYS A 180 -5.29 20.28 -27.87
CA LYS A 180 -3.89 20.14 -28.28
C LYS A 180 -3.43 18.70 -28.18
N LYS A 181 -2.54 18.35 -29.09
CA LYS A 181 -1.96 17.00 -29.12
C LYS A 181 -1.25 16.68 -27.80
N PRO A 182 -1.62 15.60 -27.09
CA PRO A 182 -0.91 15.21 -25.87
C PRO A 182 0.56 14.87 -26.16
N PRO A 183 1.46 15.01 -25.17
CA PRO A 183 2.90 14.83 -25.36
C PRO A 183 3.29 13.41 -25.82
N PHE A 184 2.45 12.44 -25.51
CA PHE A 184 2.62 11.03 -25.93
C PHE A 184 1.33 10.50 -26.53
N ARG A 185 1.43 9.68 -27.60
CA ARG A 185 0.30 9.12 -28.34
C ARG A 185 0.49 7.66 -28.69
N GLY A 186 -0.65 6.98 -28.92
CA GLY A 186 -0.66 5.59 -29.34
C GLY A 186 0.18 4.70 -28.43
N ARG A 187 0.87 3.72 -28.99
CA ARG A 187 1.68 2.78 -28.20
C ARG A 187 2.73 3.44 -27.28
N ARG A 188 3.24 4.63 -27.63
CA ARG A 188 4.24 5.33 -26.78
C ARG A 188 3.66 5.85 -25.46
N ALA A 189 2.37 6.17 -25.43
CA ALA A 189 1.70 6.57 -24.19
C ALA A 189 1.70 5.43 -23.17
N PHE A 190 1.43 4.20 -23.63
CA PHE A 190 1.23 3.04 -22.77
C PHE A 190 2.48 2.16 -22.59
N ALA A 191 3.51 2.33 -23.43
CA ALA A 191 4.70 1.49 -23.38
C ALA A 191 5.42 1.57 -22.03
N SER A 192 5.65 0.41 -21.41
CA SER A 192 6.54 0.28 -20.23
C SER A 192 7.98 0.63 -20.63
N PRO A 193 8.76 1.25 -19.71
CA PRO A 193 10.18 1.54 -19.96
C PRO A 193 11.05 0.28 -20.10
N GLY A 194 10.52 -0.90 -19.75
CA GLY A 194 11.27 -2.15 -19.69
C GLY A 194 12.23 -2.20 -18.51
N TYR A 195 12.46 -3.40 -17.98
CA TYR A 195 13.22 -3.60 -16.74
C TYR A 195 14.64 -3.00 -16.79
N LYS A 196 15.38 -3.24 -17.88
CA LYS A 196 16.77 -2.76 -18.03
C LYS A 196 16.91 -1.22 -18.05
N LYS A 197 15.85 -0.51 -18.46
CA LYS A 197 15.83 0.95 -18.59
C LYS A 197 15.09 1.64 -17.44
N LEU A 198 14.50 0.87 -16.53
CA LEU A 198 13.59 1.40 -15.52
C LEU A 198 14.23 2.48 -14.66
N ALA A 199 15.40 2.23 -14.09
CA ALA A 199 16.09 3.18 -13.22
C ALA A 199 16.44 4.50 -13.95
N SER A 200 17.05 4.42 -15.13
CA SER A 200 17.41 5.60 -15.92
C SER A 200 16.20 6.37 -16.43
N TRP A 201 15.14 5.65 -16.77
CA TRP A 201 13.88 6.25 -17.19
C TRP A 201 13.19 6.98 -16.01
N THR A 202 13.18 6.36 -14.83
CA THR A 202 12.64 6.97 -13.60
C THR A 202 13.40 8.23 -13.26
N ALA A 203 14.73 8.21 -13.25
CA ALA A 203 15.56 9.40 -13.00
C ALA A 203 15.28 10.54 -13.99
N LYS A 204 15.17 10.22 -15.29
CA LYS A 204 14.78 11.21 -16.32
C LYS A 204 13.38 11.78 -16.10
N THR A 205 12.44 10.93 -15.64
CA THR A 205 11.06 11.34 -15.36
C THR A 205 11.01 12.26 -14.14
N VAL A 206 11.74 11.95 -13.07
CA VAL A 206 11.91 12.82 -11.89
C VAL A 206 12.47 14.18 -12.33
N ALA A 207 13.58 14.19 -13.06
CA ALA A 207 14.18 15.42 -13.55
C ALA A 207 13.22 16.24 -14.42
N ARG A 208 12.50 15.59 -15.33
CA ARG A 208 11.47 16.25 -16.15
C ARG A 208 10.38 16.88 -15.29
N GLN A 209 9.85 16.14 -14.34
CA GLN A 209 8.73 16.61 -13.53
C GLN A 209 9.13 17.71 -12.54
N LEU A 210 10.37 17.72 -12.07
CA LEU A 210 10.89 18.78 -11.20
C LEU A 210 11.28 20.06 -11.96
N LEU A 211 11.85 19.91 -13.16
CA LEU A 211 12.45 21.04 -13.88
C LEU A 211 11.52 21.70 -14.91
N LYS A 212 10.56 20.96 -15.47
CA LYS A 212 9.65 21.51 -16.46
C LYS A 212 8.40 22.11 -15.80
N PRO A 213 8.03 23.35 -16.11
CA PRO A 213 6.79 23.94 -15.65
C PRO A 213 5.58 23.16 -16.20
N VAL A 214 4.49 23.15 -15.45
CA VAL A 214 3.18 22.69 -15.94
C VAL A 214 2.58 23.79 -16.79
N SER A 215 2.11 23.45 -18.00
CA SER A 215 1.42 24.44 -18.85
C SER A 215 0.07 24.81 -18.25
N GLU A 216 -0.38 26.03 -18.46
CA GLU A 216 -1.70 26.52 -17.99
C GLU A 216 -2.84 25.65 -18.54
N GLU A 217 -2.69 25.19 -19.78
CA GLU A 217 -3.67 24.29 -20.39
C GLU A 217 -3.75 22.92 -19.66
N ALA A 218 -2.61 22.34 -19.26
CA ALA A 218 -2.59 21.08 -18.49
C ALA A 218 -3.09 21.25 -17.05
N LYS A 219 -2.99 22.45 -16.49
CA LYS A 219 -3.61 22.78 -15.18
C LYS A 219 -5.14 22.84 -15.29
N ALA A 220 -5.64 23.40 -16.39
CA ALA A 220 -7.06 23.62 -16.62
C ALA A 220 -7.80 22.42 -17.23
N HIS A 221 -7.11 21.60 -18.03
CA HIS A 221 -7.71 20.52 -18.82
C HIS A 221 -6.91 19.24 -18.74
N PRO A 222 -7.55 18.05 -18.65
CA PRO A 222 -6.87 16.78 -18.76
C PRO A 222 -6.23 16.62 -20.15
N GLN A 223 -5.03 16.05 -20.19
CA GLN A 223 -4.33 15.77 -21.45
C GLN A 223 -4.76 14.44 -22.08
N ILE A 224 -5.26 13.52 -21.26
CA ILE A 224 -5.69 12.18 -21.67
C ILE A 224 -6.74 11.65 -20.68
N GLN A 225 -7.60 10.77 -21.19
CA GLN A 225 -8.44 9.89 -20.37
C GLN A 225 -7.94 8.46 -20.50
N LEU A 226 -7.82 7.77 -19.38
CA LEU A 226 -7.33 6.41 -19.24
C LEU A 226 -8.40 5.52 -18.63
N ASN A 227 -8.51 4.31 -19.15
CA ASN A 227 -9.23 3.24 -18.48
C ASN A 227 -8.40 2.70 -17.31
N TYR A 228 -9.03 2.07 -16.32
CA TYR A 228 -8.33 1.50 -15.17
C TYR A 228 -7.14 0.61 -15.56
N GLY A 229 -7.30 -0.32 -16.52
CA GLY A 229 -6.22 -1.18 -16.99
C GLY A 229 -5.06 -0.47 -17.69
N GLU A 230 -5.24 0.78 -18.09
CA GLU A 230 -4.22 1.63 -18.73
C GLU A 230 -3.53 2.56 -17.73
N THR A 231 -4.07 2.66 -16.50
CA THR A 231 -3.63 3.58 -15.43
C THR A 231 -2.39 3.06 -14.72
N ASN A 232 -1.37 2.71 -15.51
CA ASN A 232 -0.08 2.33 -14.96
C ASN A 232 0.72 3.57 -14.53
N TRP A 233 1.54 3.45 -13.47
CA TRP A 233 2.35 4.56 -12.98
C TRP A 233 3.29 5.15 -14.05
N TRP A 234 3.86 4.32 -14.93
CA TRP A 234 4.68 4.80 -16.04
C TRP A 234 3.86 5.47 -17.14
N THR A 235 2.57 5.20 -17.25
CA THR A 235 1.65 5.91 -18.14
C THR A 235 1.32 7.27 -17.55
N LEU A 236 0.78 7.30 -16.33
CA LEU A 236 0.42 8.54 -15.64
C LEU A 236 1.60 9.51 -15.57
N SER A 237 2.78 9.05 -15.18
CA SER A 237 3.96 9.88 -15.03
C SER A 237 4.48 10.55 -16.31
N LYS A 238 3.98 10.19 -17.49
CA LYS A 238 4.29 10.85 -18.77
C LYS A 238 3.50 12.14 -18.98
N PHE A 239 2.37 12.28 -18.32
CA PHE A 239 1.44 13.40 -18.46
C PHE A 239 1.55 14.37 -17.28
N ASP A 240 1.08 15.59 -17.47
CA ASP A 240 0.95 16.58 -16.41
C ASP A 240 -0.49 16.65 -15.88
N SER A 241 -1.45 16.07 -16.60
CA SER A 241 -2.87 16.02 -16.24
C SER A 241 -3.55 14.85 -16.94
N ALA A 242 -4.24 14.01 -16.19
CA ALA A 242 -4.93 12.82 -16.72
C ALA A 242 -6.21 12.50 -15.95
N LEU A 243 -7.28 12.14 -16.65
CA LEU A 243 -8.43 11.47 -16.06
C LEU A 243 -8.19 9.96 -16.09
N ALA A 244 -8.61 9.26 -15.04
CA ALA A 244 -8.53 7.80 -14.99
C ALA A 244 -9.77 7.22 -14.30
N THR A 245 -10.36 6.19 -14.89
CA THR A 245 -11.44 5.41 -14.27
C THR A 245 -10.93 4.66 -13.02
N ASN A 246 -11.75 4.59 -11.97
CA ASN A 246 -11.47 3.71 -10.83
C ASN A 246 -11.64 2.23 -11.20
N ALA A 247 -11.16 1.33 -10.32
CA ALA A 247 -11.21 -0.11 -10.55
C ALA A 247 -12.63 -0.65 -10.72
N GLU A 248 -13.57 -0.10 -9.96
CA GLU A 248 -14.98 -0.48 -9.97
C GLU A 248 -15.74 0.05 -11.19
N GLY A 249 -15.15 0.94 -11.99
CA GLY A 249 -15.80 1.57 -13.13
C GLY A 249 -16.95 2.54 -12.77
N THR A 250 -17.02 2.97 -11.51
CA THR A 250 -18.11 3.81 -10.97
C THR A 250 -17.81 5.30 -11.03
N GLY A 251 -16.59 5.69 -11.39
CA GLY A 251 -16.19 7.09 -11.46
C GLY A 251 -14.76 7.29 -11.94
N LEU A 252 -14.35 8.54 -11.94
CA LEU A 252 -13.04 8.96 -12.42
C LEU A 252 -12.32 9.77 -11.36
N PHE A 253 -10.99 9.67 -11.41
CA PHE A 253 -10.03 10.53 -10.71
C PHE A 253 -9.41 11.52 -11.70
N TRP A 254 -9.09 12.71 -11.24
CA TRP A 254 -8.33 13.68 -12.01
C TRP A 254 -6.94 13.89 -11.40
N TYR A 255 -5.95 13.23 -11.96
CA TYR A 255 -4.55 13.36 -11.60
C TYR A 255 -3.94 14.59 -12.25
N ARG A 256 -3.32 15.46 -11.45
CA ARG A 256 -2.66 16.69 -11.91
C ARG A 256 -1.28 16.83 -11.28
N ARG A 257 -0.28 17.11 -12.09
CA ARG A 257 1.07 17.32 -11.59
C ARG A 257 1.16 18.64 -10.81
N ASP A 258 1.59 18.53 -9.57
CA ASP A 258 1.91 19.62 -8.67
C ASP A 258 3.41 19.54 -8.33
N PRO A 259 4.26 20.45 -8.83
CA PRO A 259 5.70 20.42 -8.59
C PRO A 259 6.09 20.61 -7.13
N GLU A 260 5.32 21.35 -6.35
CA GLU A 260 5.60 21.56 -4.92
C GLU A 260 5.28 20.29 -4.10
N GLN A 261 4.12 19.66 -4.35
CA GLN A 261 3.79 18.37 -3.76
C GLN A 261 4.83 17.31 -4.12
N LEU A 262 5.21 17.25 -5.39
CA LEU A 262 6.21 16.29 -5.86
C LEU A 262 7.55 16.48 -5.15
N LYS A 263 8.07 17.71 -5.09
CA LYS A 263 9.33 18.02 -4.41
C LYS A 263 9.28 17.72 -2.92
N SER A 264 8.23 18.16 -2.25
CA SER A 264 8.03 17.97 -0.81
C SER A 264 7.98 16.48 -0.46
N LYS A 265 7.15 15.70 -1.17
CA LYS A 265 6.98 14.26 -0.88
C LYS A 265 8.24 13.45 -1.18
N LEU A 266 8.93 13.71 -2.28
CA LEU A 266 10.21 13.05 -2.56
C LEU A 266 11.27 13.37 -1.49
N ALA A 267 11.33 14.61 -1.02
CA ALA A 267 12.26 15.00 0.04
C ALA A 267 11.92 14.32 1.38
N GLN A 268 10.63 14.27 1.75
CA GLN A 268 10.16 13.60 2.96
C GLN A 268 10.41 12.08 2.88
N ALA A 269 10.10 11.44 1.76
CA ALA A 269 10.37 10.02 1.52
C ALA A 269 11.87 9.72 1.70
N ALA A 270 12.74 10.49 1.05
CA ALA A 270 14.19 10.32 1.18
C ALA A 270 14.65 10.45 2.64
N LYS A 271 14.17 11.47 3.38
CA LYS A 271 14.48 11.68 4.80
C LYS A 271 14.06 10.49 5.66
N LEU A 272 12.81 10.03 5.52
CA LEU A 272 12.26 8.93 6.31
C LEU A 272 13.00 7.60 6.00
N HIS A 273 13.34 7.35 4.75
CA HIS A 273 14.11 6.16 4.38
C HIS A 273 15.54 6.20 4.91
N VAL A 274 16.20 7.36 4.94
CA VAL A 274 17.50 7.49 5.60
C VAL A 274 17.38 7.16 7.09
N GLN A 275 16.37 7.69 7.78
CA GLN A 275 16.11 7.36 9.19
C GLN A 275 15.82 5.87 9.39
N LEU A 276 15.04 5.26 8.49
CA LEU A 276 14.70 3.84 8.55
C LEU A 276 15.94 2.95 8.32
N VAL A 277 16.76 3.25 7.32
CA VAL A 277 17.99 2.50 7.05
C VAL A 277 19.00 2.60 8.21
N THR A 278 19.19 3.80 8.75
CA THR A 278 20.15 4.04 9.85
C THR A 278 19.63 3.53 11.20
N GLY A 279 18.32 3.55 11.42
CA GLY A 279 17.67 3.11 12.64
C GLY A 279 17.18 1.65 12.64
N TRP A 280 17.39 0.91 11.54
CA TRP A 280 16.77 -0.40 11.33
C TRP A 280 16.98 -1.40 12.47
N ASP A 281 18.23 -1.56 12.93
CA ASP A 281 18.56 -2.55 13.95
C ASP A 281 17.92 -2.19 15.30
N LYS A 282 17.90 -0.91 15.66
CA LYS A 282 17.23 -0.42 16.85
C LYS A 282 15.72 -0.64 16.78
N LEU A 283 15.09 -0.31 15.64
CA LEU A 283 13.67 -0.55 15.43
C LEU A 283 13.33 -2.03 15.49
N ARG A 284 14.15 -2.86 14.83
CA ARG A 284 14.00 -4.33 14.84
C ARG A 284 13.99 -4.87 16.28
N GLU A 285 14.90 -4.41 17.11
CA GLU A 285 14.95 -4.81 18.52
C GLU A 285 13.72 -4.33 19.29
N GLN A 286 13.30 -3.07 19.12
CA GLN A 286 12.10 -2.54 19.74
C GLN A 286 10.85 -3.33 19.38
N TYR A 287 10.63 -3.60 18.08
CA TYR A 287 9.46 -4.36 17.65
C TYR A 287 9.51 -5.81 18.11
N ARG A 288 10.67 -6.47 18.07
CA ARG A 288 10.82 -7.86 18.51
C ARG A 288 10.63 -8.03 20.02
N SER A 289 11.22 -7.16 20.82
CA SER A 289 11.09 -7.22 22.28
C SER A 289 9.67 -6.98 22.77
N LYS A 290 8.86 -6.21 22.01
CA LYS A 290 7.48 -5.86 22.35
C LYS A 290 6.42 -6.77 21.70
N ALA A 291 6.78 -7.56 20.69
CA ALA A 291 5.82 -8.34 19.91
C ALA A 291 4.91 -9.24 20.76
N ALA A 292 5.46 -9.94 21.75
CA ALA A 292 4.70 -10.82 22.63
C ALA A 292 3.71 -10.03 23.52
N GLU A 293 4.14 -8.88 24.06
CA GLU A 293 3.28 -7.99 24.86
C GLU A 293 2.13 -7.45 24.00
N VAL A 294 2.42 -6.95 22.81
CA VAL A 294 1.43 -6.40 21.87
C VAL A 294 0.44 -7.48 21.41
N ALA A 295 0.88 -8.74 21.23
CA ALA A 295 0.02 -9.85 20.85
C ALA A 295 -0.71 -10.50 22.04
N SER A 296 -0.55 -9.99 23.27
CA SER A 296 -1.12 -10.59 24.47
C SER A 296 -2.63 -10.42 24.55
N TYR A 297 -3.28 -11.34 25.27
CA TYR A 297 -4.70 -11.20 25.61
C TYR A 297 -4.99 -9.91 26.38
N ASP A 298 -4.13 -9.57 27.32
CA ASP A 298 -4.33 -8.36 28.18
C ASP A 298 -4.26 -7.06 27.37
N ALA A 299 -3.33 -6.97 26.41
CA ALA A 299 -3.26 -5.81 25.52
C ALA A 299 -4.52 -5.66 24.67
N TRP A 300 -5.04 -6.76 24.13
CA TRP A 300 -6.30 -6.75 23.37
C TRP A 300 -7.52 -6.48 24.25
N ALA A 301 -7.60 -7.08 25.45
CA ALA A 301 -8.69 -6.82 26.40
C ALA A 301 -8.75 -5.34 26.78
N LYS A 302 -7.60 -4.70 27.04
CA LYS A 302 -7.53 -3.26 27.26
C LYS A 302 -8.06 -2.45 26.10
N THR A 303 -7.63 -2.79 24.88
CA THR A 303 -8.09 -2.10 23.65
C THR A 303 -9.61 -2.20 23.47
N PHE A 304 -10.19 -3.38 23.70
CA PHE A 304 -11.64 -3.54 23.61
C PHE A 304 -12.39 -2.79 24.70
N ALA A 305 -11.90 -2.80 25.94
CA ALA A 305 -12.52 -2.06 27.05
C ALA A 305 -12.58 -0.56 26.76
N GLU A 306 -11.48 0.03 26.28
CA GLU A 306 -11.42 1.46 25.91
C GLU A 306 -12.43 1.84 24.81
N HIS A 307 -12.80 0.91 23.93
CA HIS A 307 -13.79 1.15 22.87
C HIS A 307 -15.24 0.93 23.32
N THR A 308 -15.49 -0.06 24.17
CA THR A 308 -16.82 -0.31 24.71
C THR A 308 -17.32 0.85 25.54
N ASP A 309 -16.48 1.43 26.39
CA ASP A 309 -16.84 2.58 27.22
C ASP A 309 -17.10 3.84 26.39
N SER A 310 -16.45 4.00 25.23
CA SER A 310 -16.66 5.13 24.33
C SER A 310 -17.97 5.07 23.54
N GLU A 311 -18.52 3.88 23.30
CA GLU A 311 -19.81 3.69 22.61
C GLU A 311 -21.00 3.81 23.56
N LEU A 312 -20.84 3.45 24.84
CA LEU A 312 -21.88 3.60 25.86
C LEU A 312 -22.11 5.06 26.30
N THR A 313 -21.17 5.95 25.98
CA THR A 313 -21.23 7.39 26.31
C THR A 313 -21.68 8.28 25.15
N ARG A 314 -22.05 7.71 24.03
CA ARG A 314 -22.64 8.40 22.85
C ARG A 314 -24.12 8.04 22.69
#